data_0efd0bbf89af6b51464e96e332707183
#
_entry.id   0efd0bbf89af6b51464e96e332707183
#
_cell.length_a   1.000
_cell.length_b   1.000
_cell.length_c   1.000
_cell.angle_alpha   90.00
_cell.angle_beta   90.00
_cell.angle_gamma   90.00
#
_symmetry.space_group_name_H-M   'P 1'
#
loop_
_entity.id
_entity.type
_entity.pdbx_description
1 polymer ?
#
loop_
_entity_poly.entity_id
_entity_poly.type
_entity_poly.pdbx_seq_one_letter_code
_entity_poly.pdbx_strand_id
1 'polypeptide(L)'
;MDLSVESEALGLPVRFKEMDSPDITDHPVKSADDLAKLADPRVPDGGRFPVVLETIRTLKAKSDAMAGGYLASPFTLAGQLMSAEEISINTMLDPDLCHAVLDFSCRVTCDFAAAQEDAGADFVVLLEPTAALLSPELYETFVGPYVRRVVERVGIPVVLHVCGQTTKLIPSFVKDPVGGLSLDT
;
A
#
# COMPACT_ATOMS: atom_id res chain seq x y z
N MET A 1 -1.39 13.32 1.34
CA MET A 1 -2.04 12.08 0.91
C MET A 1 -2.18 11.18 2.12
N ASP A 2 -3.32 10.57 2.37
CA ASP A 2 -3.56 9.78 3.58
C ASP A 2 -3.25 8.30 3.33
N LEU A 3 -2.21 7.78 3.98
CA LEU A 3 -1.77 6.39 3.88
C LEU A 3 -2.29 5.50 5.03
N SER A 4 -3.18 6.03 5.88
CA SER A 4 -3.59 5.32 7.10
C SER A 4 -4.93 4.57 6.99
N VAL A 5 -5.55 4.54 5.82
CA VAL A 5 -6.89 3.98 5.62
C VAL A 5 -6.91 2.47 5.89
N GLU A 6 -5.97 1.74 5.31
CA GLU A 6 -5.83 0.29 5.48
C GLU A 6 -5.45 -0.07 6.92
N SER A 7 -4.47 0.63 7.48
CA SER A 7 -3.99 0.41 8.84
C SER A 7 -5.06 0.69 9.89
N GLU A 8 -5.88 1.74 9.69
CA GLU A 8 -7.02 2.01 10.56
C GLU A 8 -8.06 0.89 10.51
N ALA A 9 -8.35 0.38 9.31
CA ALA A 9 -9.28 -0.75 9.16
C ALA A 9 -8.76 -2.03 9.82
N LEU A 10 -7.44 -2.19 9.92
CA LEU A 10 -6.77 -3.28 10.65
C LEU A 10 -6.71 -3.06 12.16
N GLY A 11 -7.24 -1.93 12.65
CA GLY A 11 -7.31 -1.61 14.07
C GLY A 11 -6.11 -0.88 14.63
N LEU A 12 -5.18 -0.40 13.78
CA LEU A 12 -4.05 0.40 14.26
C LEU A 12 -4.52 1.79 14.74
N PRO A 13 -3.92 2.34 15.80
CA PRO A 13 -4.27 3.67 16.28
C PRO A 13 -3.76 4.74 15.32
N VAL A 14 -4.69 5.54 14.79
CA VAL A 14 -4.42 6.66 13.89
C VAL A 14 -4.62 7.98 14.62
N ARG A 15 -3.61 8.83 14.58
CA ARG A 15 -3.69 10.20 15.09
C ARG A 15 -3.96 11.16 13.93
N PHE A 16 -5.15 11.75 13.91
CA PHE A 16 -5.51 12.79 12.97
C PHE A 16 -4.91 14.14 13.39
N LYS A 17 -4.41 14.89 12.42
CA LYS A 17 -3.83 16.22 12.58
C LYS A 17 -4.66 17.23 11.82
N GLU A 18 -4.72 18.46 12.34
CA GLU A 18 -5.53 19.51 11.73
C GLU A 18 -5.00 20.00 10.38
N MET A 19 -3.68 20.08 10.23
CA MET A 19 -3.00 20.66 9.05
C MET A 19 -1.97 19.73 8.42
N ASP A 20 -2.04 18.42 8.68
CA ASP A 20 -1.06 17.44 8.17
C ASP A 20 -1.72 16.08 7.94
N SER A 21 -1.00 15.17 7.28
CA SER A 21 -1.47 13.80 7.08
C SER A 21 -1.59 13.07 8.43
N PRO A 22 -2.55 12.13 8.55
CA PRO A 22 -2.64 11.28 9.73
C PRO A 22 -1.37 10.43 9.94
N ASP A 23 -1.06 10.15 11.20
CA ASP A 23 0.06 9.27 11.60
C ASP A 23 -0.45 7.96 12.19
N ILE A 24 0.22 6.87 11.88
CA ILE A 24 0.14 5.62 12.64
C ILE A 24 1.02 5.78 13.88
N THR A 25 0.45 5.54 15.06
CA THR A 25 1.14 5.82 16.34
C THR A 25 1.65 4.57 17.06
N ASP A 26 1.33 3.39 16.53
CA ASP A 26 1.80 2.11 17.06
C ASP A 26 2.01 1.11 15.91
N HIS A 27 2.96 0.20 16.10
CA HIS A 27 3.38 -0.83 15.14
C HIS A 27 3.33 -2.20 15.84
N PRO A 28 2.15 -2.84 15.92
CA PRO A 28 1.90 -3.96 16.82
C PRO A 28 2.53 -5.29 16.38
N VAL A 29 2.95 -5.42 15.13
CA VAL A 29 3.46 -6.69 14.60
C VAL A 29 4.96 -6.84 14.89
N LYS A 30 5.29 -7.83 15.72
CA LYS A 30 6.68 -8.22 16.07
C LYS A 30 6.96 -9.69 15.76
N SER A 31 5.91 -10.46 15.45
CA SER A 31 5.98 -11.88 15.14
C SER A 31 4.85 -12.29 14.20
N ALA A 32 4.93 -13.47 13.59
CA ALA A 32 3.85 -14.01 12.78
C ALA A 32 2.53 -14.17 13.56
N ASP A 33 2.61 -14.48 14.85
CA ASP A 33 1.42 -14.63 15.70
C ASP A 33 0.68 -13.30 15.93
N ASP A 34 1.35 -12.17 15.77
CA ASP A 34 0.71 -10.86 15.93
C ASP A 34 -0.21 -10.52 14.76
N LEU A 35 0.04 -11.08 13.57
CA LEU A 35 -0.86 -10.93 12.42
C LEU A 35 -2.27 -11.46 12.70
N ALA A 36 -2.37 -12.57 13.44
CA ALA A 36 -3.64 -13.17 13.82
C ALA A 36 -4.44 -12.34 14.84
N LYS A 37 -3.80 -11.35 15.48
CA LYS A 37 -4.43 -10.44 16.46
C LYS A 37 -4.96 -9.16 15.81
N LEU A 38 -4.57 -8.87 14.57
CA LEU A 38 -5.08 -7.70 13.85
C LEU A 38 -6.58 -7.86 13.59
N ALA A 39 -7.28 -6.72 13.55
CA ALA A 39 -8.68 -6.71 13.17
C ALA A 39 -8.86 -7.18 11.72
N ASP A 40 -9.99 -7.84 11.42
CA ASP A 40 -10.40 -8.07 10.05
C ASP A 40 -10.68 -6.70 9.39
N PRO A 41 -9.99 -6.31 8.32
CA PRO A 41 -10.18 -5.03 7.67
C PRO A 41 -11.57 -4.88 7.04
N ARG A 42 -12.27 -6.01 6.80
CA ARG A 42 -13.63 -6.06 6.23
C ARG A 42 -13.77 -5.19 4.97
N VAL A 43 -12.88 -5.36 4.00
CA VAL A 43 -13.01 -4.66 2.71
C VAL A 43 -14.29 -5.14 2.01
N PRO A 44 -15.16 -4.26 1.49
CA PRO A 44 -14.99 -2.80 1.38
C PRO A 44 -15.63 -1.96 2.51
N ASP A 45 -16.15 -2.57 3.56
CA ASP A 45 -17.06 -1.93 4.53
C ASP A 45 -16.37 -1.48 5.83
N GLY A 46 -15.13 -1.91 6.09
CA GLY A 46 -14.40 -1.59 7.30
C GLY A 46 -13.74 -0.21 7.30
N GLY A 47 -13.49 0.35 8.48
CA GLY A 47 -12.78 1.61 8.64
C GLY A 47 -13.32 2.74 7.75
N ARG A 48 -12.41 3.42 7.06
CA ARG A 48 -12.74 4.49 6.10
C ARG A 48 -12.78 4.03 4.63
N PHE A 49 -12.74 2.73 4.34
CA PHE A 49 -12.90 2.25 2.97
C PHE A 49 -14.16 2.79 2.28
N PRO A 50 -15.36 2.77 2.94
CA PRO A 50 -16.56 3.31 2.32
C PRO A 50 -16.44 4.79 1.91
N VAL A 51 -15.70 5.61 2.66
CA VAL A 51 -15.50 7.04 2.34
C VAL A 51 -14.70 7.20 1.05
N VAL A 52 -13.62 6.42 0.88
CA VAL A 52 -12.79 6.44 -0.33
C VAL A 52 -13.61 5.98 -1.54
N LEU A 53 -14.31 4.85 -1.41
CA LEU A 53 -15.11 4.26 -2.48
C LEU A 53 -16.27 5.18 -2.90
N GLU A 54 -16.95 5.80 -1.96
CA GLU A 54 -18.02 6.76 -2.27
C GLU A 54 -17.48 8.05 -2.93
N THR A 55 -16.26 8.47 -2.55
CA THR A 55 -15.58 9.58 -3.22
C THR A 55 -15.33 9.27 -4.69
N ILE A 56 -14.82 8.07 -5.01
CA ILE A 56 -14.60 7.63 -6.40
C ILE A 56 -15.93 7.63 -7.16
N ARG A 57 -16.99 6.99 -6.62
CA ARG A 57 -18.32 6.97 -7.24
C ARG A 57 -18.85 8.37 -7.50
N THR A 58 -18.68 9.28 -6.53
CA THR A 58 -19.14 10.67 -6.64
C THR A 58 -18.39 11.43 -7.73
N LEU A 59 -17.06 11.26 -7.83
CA LEU A 59 -16.25 11.88 -8.88
C LEU A 59 -16.68 11.38 -10.26
N LYS A 60 -16.84 10.08 -10.42
CA LYS A 60 -17.32 9.47 -11.68
C LYS A 60 -18.70 9.95 -12.07
N ALA A 61 -19.61 10.14 -11.13
CA ALA A 61 -20.98 10.60 -11.40
C ALA A 61 -21.06 12.10 -11.75
N LYS A 62 -20.10 12.91 -11.30
CA LYS A 62 -20.15 14.38 -11.40
C LYS A 62 -19.12 15.00 -12.35
N SER A 63 -18.22 14.20 -12.92
CA SER A 63 -17.11 14.69 -13.74
C SER A 63 -16.78 13.71 -14.85
N ASP A 64 -16.44 14.24 -16.04
CA ASP A 64 -15.86 13.47 -17.14
C ASP A 64 -14.35 13.25 -16.99
N ALA A 65 -13.73 13.80 -15.94
CA ALA A 65 -12.32 13.58 -15.66
C ALA A 65 -12.07 12.13 -15.17
N MET A 66 -10.86 11.65 -15.39
CA MET A 66 -10.42 10.36 -14.85
C MET A 66 -10.42 10.42 -13.31
N ALA A 67 -11.04 9.44 -12.68
CA ALA A 67 -11.03 9.27 -11.23
C ALA A 67 -9.95 8.25 -10.85
N GLY A 68 -8.87 8.71 -10.20
CA GLY A 68 -7.85 7.84 -9.67
C GLY A 68 -8.12 7.47 -8.21
N GLY A 69 -7.97 6.18 -7.90
CA GLY A 69 -7.86 5.72 -6.53
C GLY A 69 -6.42 5.74 -6.03
N TYR A 70 -6.21 5.62 -4.72
CA TYR A 70 -4.87 5.41 -4.15
C TYR A 70 -4.95 4.52 -2.93
N LEU A 71 -3.85 3.84 -2.62
CA LEU A 71 -3.75 2.90 -1.51
C LEU A 71 -2.28 2.66 -1.13
N ALA A 72 -2.06 2.22 0.11
CA ALA A 72 -0.74 1.80 0.53
C ALA A 72 -0.31 0.54 -0.24
N SER A 73 0.88 0.56 -0.81
CA SER A 73 1.48 -0.63 -1.42
C SER A 73 1.84 -1.67 -0.32
N PRO A 74 1.93 -2.95 -0.66
CA PRO A 74 2.14 -4.00 0.34
C PRO A 74 3.32 -3.81 1.27
N PHE A 75 4.48 -3.34 0.77
CA PHE A 75 5.65 -3.12 1.63
C PHE A 75 5.47 -1.89 2.53
N THR A 76 4.81 -0.84 2.06
CA THR A 76 4.47 0.32 2.89
C THR A 76 3.45 -0.05 3.97
N LEU A 77 2.41 -0.84 3.65
CA LEU A 77 1.47 -1.32 4.66
C LEU A 77 2.18 -2.21 5.68
N ALA A 78 3.07 -3.11 5.24
CA ALA A 78 3.91 -3.90 6.14
C ALA A 78 4.78 -3.03 7.06
N GLY A 79 5.34 -1.93 6.52
CA GLY A 79 6.07 -0.93 7.30
C GLY A 79 5.19 -0.18 8.30
N GLN A 80 3.90 -0.04 8.05
CA GLN A 80 2.97 0.51 9.04
C GLN A 80 2.63 -0.49 10.14
N LEU A 81 2.63 -1.80 9.84
CA LEU A 81 2.39 -2.85 10.83
C LEU A 81 3.59 -3.10 11.74
N MET A 82 4.84 -3.03 11.22
CA MET A 82 6.08 -3.35 11.94
C MET A 82 6.95 -2.14 12.30
N SER A 83 6.76 -1.00 11.75
CA SER A 83 7.57 0.17 11.46
C SER A 83 8.40 0.01 10.17
N ALA A 84 8.68 1.14 9.51
CA ALA A 84 9.48 1.14 8.27
C ALA A 84 10.92 0.67 8.51
N GLU A 85 11.48 0.94 9.70
CA GLU A 85 12.79 0.49 10.11
C GLU A 85 12.82 -1.03 10.29
N GLU A 86 11.90 -1.56 11.11
CA GLU A 86 11.83 -2.98 11.43
C GLU A 86 11.59 -3.85 10.18
N ILE A 87 10.64 -3.48 9.30
CA ILE A 87 10.41 -4.27 8.08
C ILE A 87 11.65 -4.26 7.18
N SER A 88 12.37 -3.13 7.08
CA SER A 88 13.58 -3.04 6.28
C SER A 88 14.72 -3.88 6.86
N ILE A 89 14.90 -3.90 8.17
CA ILE A 89 15.90 -4.73 8.86
C ILE A 89 15.56 -6.22 8.71
N ASN A 90 14.30 -6.58 8.85
CA ASN A 90 13.86 -7.98 8.78
C ASN A 90 13.95 -8.58 7.37
N THR A 91 14.09 -7.78 6.30
CA THR A 91 14.47 -8.32 4.99
C THR A 91 15.77 -9.12 5.04
N MET A 92 16.65 -8.86 6.03
CA MET A 92 17.94 -9.52 6.22
C MET A 92 17.98 -10.44 7.45
N LEU A 93 17.30 -10.07 8.55
CA LEU A 93 17.38 -10.79 9.82
C LEU A 93 16.33 -11.89 9.93
N ASP A 94 15.13 -11.69 9.43
CA ASP A 94 14.01 -12.64 9.43
C ASP A 94 13.19 -12.52 8.14
N PRO A 95 13.73 -13.01 7.00
CA PRO A 95 13.02 -12.96 5.72
C PRO A 95 11.66 -13.66 5.74
N ASP A 96 11.52 -14.74 6.52
CA ASP A 96 10.28 -15.51 6.59
C ASP A 96 9.16 -14.70 7.26
N LEU A 97 9.47 -14.01 8.36
CA LEU A 97 8.53 -13.07 8.98
C LEU A 97 8.19 -11.93 8.01
N CYS A 98 9.19 -11.37 7.34
CA CYS A 98 8.97 -10.31 6.36
C CYS A 98 7.99 -10.75 5.26
N HIS A 99 8.18 -11.94 4.67
CA HIS A 99 7.27 -12.51 3.68
C HIS A 99 5.87 -12.78 4.25
N ALA A 100 5.75 -13.26 5.47
CA ALA A 100 4.45 -13.49 6.11
C ALA A 100 3.65 -12.18 6.27
N VAL A 101 4.30 -11.10 6.71
CA VAL A 101 3.68 -9.77 6.83
C VAL A 101 3.34 -9.19 5.46
N LEU A 102 4.20 -9.37 4.47
CA LEU A 102 3.97 -8.93 3.10
C LEU A 102 2.82 -9.69 2.42
N ASP A 103 2.69 -11.00 2.64
CA ASP A 103 1.56 -11.77 2.14
C ASP A 103 0.24 -11.31 2.74
N PHE A 104 0.23 -11.02 4.05
CA PHE A 104 -0.93 -10.45 4.72
C PHE A 104 -1.28 -9.07 4.14
N SER A 105 -0.32 -8.15 4.09
CA SER A 105 -0.50 -6.78 3.56
C SER A 105 -0.97 -6.79 2.11
N CYS A 106 -0.39 -7.67 1.28
CA CYS A 106 -0.75 -7.80 -0.12
C CYS A 106 -2.20 -8.23 -0.33
N ARG A 107 -2.74 -9.13 0.51
CA ARG A 107 -4.17 -9.48 0.43
C ARG A 107 -5.05 -8.27 0.67
N VAL A 108 -4.78 -7.50 1.73
CA VAL A 108 -5.54 -6.28 2.06
C VAL A 108 -5.47 -5.27 0.91
N THR A 109 -4.27 -5.02 0.40
CA THR A 109 -4.03 -4.10 -0.72
C THR A 109 -4.76 -4.55 -1.99
N CYS A 110 -4.69 -5.85 -2.33
CA CYS A 110 -5.39 -6.42 -3.49
C CYS A 110 -6.90 -6.26 -3.39
N ASP A 111 -7.47 -6.55 -2.24
CA ASP A 111 -8.93 -6.46 -2.03
C ASP A 111 -9.39 -5.00 -2.09
N PHE A 112 -8.62 -4.07 -1.53
CA PHE A 112 -8.96 -2.66 -1.60
C PHE A 112 -8.75 -2.07 -3.01
N ALA A 113 -7.73 -2.50 -3.75
CA ALA A 113 -7.55 -2.12 -5.15
C ALA A 113 -8.76 -2.55 -6.01
N ALA A 114 -9.22 -3.80 -5.85
CA ALA A 114 -10.38 -4.31 -6.55
C ALA A 114 -11.66 -3.56 -6.17
N ALA A 115 -11.85 -3.23 -4.88
CA ALA A 115 -13.00 -2.45 -4.45
C ALA A 115 -13.00 -1.02 -5.04
N GLN A 116 -11.82 -0.41 -5.26
CA GLN A 116 -11.72 0.89 -5.93
C GLN A 116 -12.05 0.77 -7.44
N GLU A 117 -11.62 -0.30 -8.10
CA GLU A 117 -12.01 -0.61 -9.48
C GLU A 117 -13.53 -0.79 -9.59
N ASP A 118 -14.14 -1.58 -8.70
CA ASP A 118 -15.60 -1.77 -8.64
C ASP A 118 -16.36 -0.47 -8.33
N ALA A 119 -15.75 0.47 -7.62
CA ALA A 119 -16.30 1.79 -7.39
C ALA A 119 -16.20 2.73 -8.61
N GLY A 120 -15.51 2.30 -9.68
CA GLY A 120 -15.37 3.01 -10.96
C GLY A 120 -14.09 3.82 -11.08
N ALA A 121 -13.03 3.50 -10.33
CA ALA A 121 -11.72 4.11 -10.55
C ALA A 121 -11.21 3.78 -11.96
N ASP A 122 -10.63 4.78 -12.66
CA ASP A 122 -10.02 4.61 -13.97
C ASP A 122 -8.57 4.10 -13.88
N PHE A 123 -7.93 4.29 -12.74
CA PHE A 123 -6.61 3.77 -12.37
C PHE A 123 -6.45 3.81 -10.85
N VAL A 124 -5.46 3.09 -10.34
CA VAL A 124 -5.07 3.16 -8.93
C VAL A 124 -3.59 3.52 -8.79
N VAL A 125 -3.25 4.24 -7.73
CA VAL A 125 -1.87 4.60 -7.39
C VAL A 125 -1.44 3.81 -6.16
N LEU A 126 -0.43 2.95 -6.32
CA LEU A 126 0.25 2.30 -5.21
C LEU A 126 1.27 3.25 -4.62
N LEU A 127 1.10 3.60 -3.35
CA LEU A 127 1.99 4.49 -2.61
C LEU A 127 3.04 3.66 -1.86
N GLU A 128 4.30 3.72 -2.33
CA GLU A 128 5.40 2.87 -1.84
C GLU A 128 6.62 3.67 -1.33
N PRO A 129 6.46 4.66 -0.44
CA PRO A 129 7.58 5.43 0.07
C PRO A 129 8.61 4.59 0.83
N THR A 130 8.18 3.49 1.47
CA THR A 130 9.06 2.65 2.29
C THR A 130 10.12 1.92 1.46
N ALA A 131 9.83 1.61 0.19
CA ALA A 131 10.78 0.96 -0.71
C ALA A 131 12.03 1.80 -0.99
N ALA A 132 11.99 3.13 -0.83
CA ALA A 132 13.16 4.00 -1.00
C ALA A 132 14.32 3.67 -0.05
N LEU A 133 14.04 2.98 1.07
CA LEU A 133 15.03 2.51 2.04
C LEU A 133 15.84 1.31 1.54
N LEU A 134 15.35 0.58 0.55
CA LEU A 134 15.91 -0.70 0.12
C LEU A 134 17.00 -0.54 -0.96
N SER A 135 17.82 -1.58 -1.11
CA SER A 135 18.65 -1.78 -2.30
C SER A 135 17.81 -2.33 -3.47
N PRO A 136 18.30 -2.26 -4.73
CA PRO A 136 17.62 -2.88 -5.86
C PRO A 136 17.32 -4.37 -5.67
N GLU A 137 18.26 -5.13 -5.10
CA GLU A 137 18.14 -6.57 -4.87
C GLU A 137 17.04 -6.86 -3.84
N LEU A 138 16.97 -6.08 -2.77
CA LEU A 138 15.92 -6.21 -1.76
C LEU A 138 14.56 -5.80 -2.31
N TYR A 139 14.50 -4.76 -3.15
CA TYR A 139 13.27 -4.40 -3.85
C TYR A 139 12.77 -5.57 -4.72
N GLU A 140 13.65 -6.17 -5.51
CA GLU A 140 13.30 -7.28 -6.40
C GLU A 140 12.82 -8.52 -5.64
N THR A 141 13.25 -8.69 -4.39
CA THR A 141 12.85 -9.82 -3.53
C THR A 141 11.58 -9.52 -2.73
N PHE A 142 11.50 -8.34 -2.12
CA PHE A 142 10.48 -8.04 -1.10
C PHE A 142 9.41 -7.05 -1.53
N VAL A 143 9.55 -6.37 -2.67
CA VAL A 143 8.54 -5.38 -3.12
C VAL A 143 7.97 -5.77 -4.48
N GLY A 144 8.79 -5.93 -5.51
CA GLY A 144 8.37 -6.20 -6.87
C GLY A 144 7.39 -7.37 -7.02
N PRO A 145 7.61 -8.55 -6.38
CA PRO A 145 6.68 -9.67 -6.46
C PRO A 145 5.27 -9.33 -5.95
N TYR A 146 5.18 -8.49 -4.91
CA TYR A 146 3.91 -8.09 -4.31
C TYR A 146 3.22 -6.97 -5.12
N VAL A 147 3.99 -6.04 -5.69
CA VAL A 147 3.46 -5.05 -6.67
C VAL A 147 2.84 -5.77 -7.86
N ARG A 148 3.51 -6.78 -8.42
CA ARG A 148 2.96 -7.60 -9.54
C ARG A 148 1.64 -8.27 -9.18
N ARG A 149 1.51 -8.82 -7.97
CA ARG A 149 0.25 -9.42 -7.51
C ARG A 149 -0.90 -8.41 -7.47
N VAL A 150 -0.64 -7.16 -7.06
CA VAL A 150 -1.67 -6.12 -7.10
C VAL A 150 -2.03 -5.75 -8.54
N VAL A 151 -1.04 -5.63 -9.44
CA VAL A 151 -1.30 -5.37 -10.86
C VAL A 151 -2.13 -6.49 -11.50
N GLU A 152 -1.84 -7.74 -11.18
CA GLU A 152 -2.58 -8.91 -11.69
C GLU A 152 -4.01 -9.01 -11.12
N ARG A 153 -4.28 -8.35 -9.99
CA ARG A 153 -5.58 -8.41 -9.30
C ARG A 153 -6.65 -7.52 -9.93
N VAL A 154 -6.25 -6.44 -10.59
CA VAL A 154 -7.15 -5.43 -11.17
C VAL A 154 -7.02 -5.36 -12.69
N GLY A 155 -8.10 -4.98 -13.36
CA GLY A 155 -8.13 -4.79 -14.82
C GLY A 155 -7.80 -3.35 -15.27
N ILE A 156 -7.59 -2.44 -14.33
CA ILE A 156 -7.28 -1.03 -14.58
C ILE A 156 -5.78 -0.73 -14.41
N PRO A 157 -5.25 0.34 -15.03
CA PRO A 157 -3.85 0.72 -14.87
C PRO A 157 -3.47 0.95 -13.41
N VAL A 158 -2.31 0.42 -13.01
CA VAL A 158 -1.69 0.65 -11.70
C VAL A 158 -0.50 1.57 -11.89
N VAL A 159 -0.46 2.68 -11.16
CA VAL A 159 0.69 3.60 -11.11
C VAL A 159 1.46 3.35 -9.82
N LEU A 160 2.75 3.09 -9.91
CA LEU A 160 3.62 2.99 -8.74
C LEU A 160 4.19 4.36 -8.40
N HIS A 161 3.87 4.86 -7.21
CA HIS A 161 4.44 6.10 -6.68
C HIS A 161 5.46 5.81 -5.59
N VAL A 162 6.69 6.26 -5.79
CA VAL A 162 7.77 6.14 -4.81
C VAL A 162 8.43 7.51 -4.63
N CYS A 163 8.26 8.11 -3.45
CA CYS A 163 8.91 9.36 -3.11
C CYS A 163 10.30 9.13 -2.50
N GLY A 164 11.15 10.19 -2.51
CA GLY A 164 12.49 10.14 -1.98
C GLY A 164 13.56 9.81 -3.04
N GLN A 165 14.73 9.37 -2.58
CA GLN A 165 15.87 9.11 -3.48
C GLN A 165 15.77 7.73 -4.13
N THR A 166 15.07 7.66 -5.26
CA THR A 166 14.71 6.42 -5.94
C THR A 166 15.55 6.08 -7.18
N THR A 167 16.46 6.96 -7.60
CA THR A 167 17.27 6.80 -8.83
C THR A 167 17.88 5.39 -8.97
N LYS A 168 18.41 4.84 -7.88
CA LYS A 168 19.01 3.47 -7.84
C LYS A 168 18.01 2.35 -8.10
N LEU A 169 16.71 2.60 -7.85
CA LEU A 169 15.64 1.62 -7.96
C LEU A 169 14.92 1.64 -9.32
N ILE A 170 15.12 2.69 -10.14
CA ILE A 170 14.44 2.80 -11.44
C ILE A 170 14.63 1.56 -12.33
N PRO A 171 15.83 0.95 -12.42
CA PRO A 171 16.01 -0.28 -13.21
C PRO A 171 15.18 -1.47 -12.72
N SER A 172 14.79 -1.49 -11.44
CA SER A 172 13.92 -2.52 -10.87
C SER A 172 12.44 -2.17 -11.09
N PHE A 173 12.04 -0.92 -10.92
CA PHE A 173 10.66 -0.46 -11.17
C PHE A 173 10.17 -0.77 -12.59
N VAL A 174 11.03 -0.58 -13.60
CA VAL A 174 10.66 -0.84 -15.00
C VAL A 174 10.49 -2.32 -15.34
N LYS A 175 10.85 -3.23 -14.44
CA LYS A 175 10.59 -4.66 -14.58
C LYS A 175 9.18 -5.05 -14.13
N ASP A 176 8.53 -4.21 -13.31
CA ASP A 176 7.18 -4.44 -12.86
C ASP A 176 6.17 -4.00 -13.93
N PRO A 177 5.09 -4.75 -14.17
CA PRO A 177 4.12 -4.48 -15.24
C PRO A 177 3.15 -3.34 -14.85
N VAL A 178 3.65 -2.28 -14.25
CA VAL A 178 2.86 -1.11 -13.88
C VAL A 178 2.55 -0.24 -15.09
N GLY A 179 1.39 0.41 -15.10
CA GLY A 179 0.95 1.31 -16.16
C GLY A 179 1.66 2.66 -16.17
N GLY A 180 2.34 3.01 -15.06
CA GLY A 180 3.10 4.25 -14.95
C GLY A 180 3.92 4.33 -13.67
N LEU A 181 4.90 5.25 -13.66
CA LEU A 181 5.72 5.58 -12.52
C LEU A 181 5.53 7.05 -12.15
N SER A 182 5.43 7.33 -10.85
CA SER A 182 5.42 8.67 -10.27
C SER A 182 6.54 8.74 -9.25
N LEU A 183 7.58 9.52 -9.54
CA LEU A 183 8.81 9.59 -8.75
C LEU A 183 9.12 11.03 -8.40
N ASP A 184 9.78 11.24 -7.25
CA ASP A 184 10.41 12.52 -6.93
C ASP A 184 11.70 12.71 -7.74
N THR A 185 11.97 13.95 -8.07
CA THR A 185 13.17 14.37 -8.81
C THR A 185 14.23 14.95 -7.86
#